data_c1558bbd3d3dd8abb597fff1bd3c0c2f
#
_entry.id   c1558bbd3d3dd8abb597fff1bd3c0c2f
#
_cell.length_a   1.000
_cell.length_b   1.000
_cell.length_c   1.000
_cell.angle_alpha   90.00
_cell.angle_beta   90.00
_cell.angle_gamma   90.00
#
_symmetry.space_group_name_H-M   'P 1'
#
loop_
_entity.id
_entity.type
_entity.pdbx_description
1 polymer ?
#
loop_
_entity_poly.entity_id
_entity_poly.type
_entity_poly.pdbx_seq_one_letter_code
_entity_poly.pdbx_strand_id
1 'polypeptide(L)'
;MEAKSQIEIGVVLQGGGALGAYEYGAMDALLELMDEIEANGRTVRLVAVTGVSIGAINAACVVGAKDRADARRRLKSLWSALSLEASYYWWTIAKSDFALFGVHGFYEPRRDVWNFLGWTNFYDTHPMLETLKEHVDFELLNASATAFVVTAVNRSSGQLVRFRNHPYKEEAKKKIEPSHLLASGSLPPGFPATTIGDDDFWDGGIIDNTPLGDAIHAFSGSDDADRILIVMNLFRKERAPPKNMIEANDRLSELRYGNRLRQDRQNAHTVNELLQTIEELAAFVPQDSMDQHLEARVFGARRFKVLDAITDIDLADPVLMKEAGLSPRSEESGGFRDFSKTGIERRHDAGYRIAQLKLQELFKAHGLLPARH
;
A
#
# COMPACT_ATOMS: atom_id res chain seq x y z
N MET A 1 -28.73 -15.93 0.71
CA MET A 1 -28.51 -14.48 0.79
C MET A 1 -28.61 -13.95 -0.63
N GLU A 2 -29.48 -12.96 -0.88
CA GLU A 2 -29.49 -12.28 -2.16
C GLU A 2 -28.14 -11.60 -2.40
N ALA A 3 -27.60 -11.75 -3.60
CA ALA A 3 -26.34 -11.13 -3.96
C ALA A 3 -26.50 -9.61 -3.99
N LYS A 4 -25.70 -8.89 -3.22
CA LYS A 4 -25.73 -7.44 -3.16
C LYS A 4 -25.37 -6.83 -4.53
N SER A 5 -25.95 -5.68 -4.83
CA SER A 5 -25.87 -5.09 -6.19
C SER A 5 -24.50 -4.48 -6.50
N GLN A 6 -23.76 -4.06 -5.47
CA GLN A 6 -22.51 -3.32 -5.61
C GLN A 6 -21.39 -3.94 -4.76
N ILE A 7 -20.17 -3.91 -5.30
CA ILE A 7 -18.95 -4.36 -4.63
C ILE A 7 -18.02 -3.17 -4.43
N GLU A 8 -17.62 -2.94 -3.20
CA GLU A 8 -16.65 -1.91 -2.82
C GLU A 8 -15.33 -2.57 -2.41
N ILE A 9 -14.25 -2.20 -3.09
CA ILE A 9 -12.90 -2.69 -2.81
C ILE A 9 -12.06 -1.54 -2.26
N GLY A 10 -11.46 -1.76 -1.08
CA GLY A 10 -10.40 -0.93 -0.53
C GLY A 10 -9.06 -1.67 -0.63
N VAL A 11 -7.98 -0.95 -0.89
CA VAL A 11 -6.63 -1.53 -0.97
C VAL A 11 -5.67 -0.76 -0.08
N VAL A 12 -4.83 -1.49 0.64
CA VAL A 12 -3.73 -0.95 1.45
C VAL A 12 -2.41 -1.48 0.91
N LEU A 13 -1.51 -0.57 0.54
CA LEU A 13 -0.19 -0.84 -0.02
C LEU A 13 0.89 -0.42 0.97
N GLN A 14 1.81 -1.32 1.27
CA GLN A 14 2.88 -1.11 2.24
C GLN A 14 4.09 -0.39 1.64
N GLY A 15 4.84 0.33 2.46
CA GLY A 15 6.17 0.80 2.11
C GLY A 15 7.18 -0.35 2.10
N GLY A 16 8.12 -0.35 1.16
CA GLY A 16 9.08 -1.45 1.04
C GLY A 16 10.15 -1.27 -0.04
N GLY A 17 10.34 -0.06 -0.56
CA GLY A 17 11.32 0.22 -1.62
C GLY A 17 11.12 -0.68 -2.84
N ALA A 18 12.15 -1.39 -3.28
CA ALA A 18 12.07 -2.28 -4.45
C ALA A 18 11.06 -3.44 -4.30
N LEU A 19 10.63 -3.77 -3.09
CA LEU A 19 9.58 -4.77 -2.86
C LEU A 19 8.22 -4.30 -3.40
N GLY A 20 7.99 -2.99 -3.54
CA GLY A 20 6.77 -2.45 -4.15
C GLY A 20 6.49 -2.96 -5.57
N ALA A 21 7.48 -3.59 -6.23
CA ALA A 21 7.26 -4.27 -7.50
C ALA A 21 6.32 -5.50 -7.37
N TYR A 22 6.23 -6.12 -6.19
CA TYR A 22 5.21 -7.13 -5.92
C TYR A 22 3.80 -6.51 -5.92
N GLU A 23 3.65 -5.34 -5.30
CA GLU A 23 2.37 -4.62 -5.29
C GLU A 23 1.98 -4.16 -6.69
N TYR A 24 2.95 -3.74 -7.51
CA TYR A 24 2.70 -3.45 -8.93
C TYR A 24 2.08 -4.65 -9.64
N GLY A 25 2.66 -5.85 -9.50
CA GLY A 25 2.10 -7.06 -10.07
C GLY A 25 0.72 -7.42 -9.48
N ALA A 26 0.56 -7.28 -8.17
CA ALA A 26 -0.70 -7.58 -7.49
C ALA A 26 -1.83 -6.59 -7.88
N MET A 27 -1.51 -5.31 -8.05
CA MET A 27 -2.47 -4.32 -8.55
C MET A 27 -2.86 -4.59 -10.01
N ASP A 28 -1.90 -5.02 -10.83
CA ASP A 28 -2.16 -5.41 -12.22
C ASP A 28 -3.18 -6.57 -12.28
N ALA A 29 -3.00 -7.59 -11.45
CA ALA A 29 -3.92 -8.72 -11.31
C ALA A 29 -5.30 -8.29 -10.75
N LEU A 30 -5.34 -7.44 -9.73
CA LEU A 30 -6.59 -6.95 -9.16
C LEU A 30 -7.42 -6.18 -10.19
N LEU A 31 -6.78 -5.24 -10.89
CA LEU A 31 -7.47 -4.41 -11.89
C LEU A 31 -8.03 -5.25 -13.03
N GLU A 32 -7.31 -6.29 -13.47
CA GLU A 32 -7.79 -7.25 -14.48
C GLU A 32 -8.97 -8.07 -13.97
N LEU A 33 -8.93 -8.58 -12.75
CA LEU A 33 -10.04 -9.31 -12.14
C LEU A 33 -11.28 -8.42 -11.93
N MET A 34 -11.10 -7.13 -11.64
CA MET A 34 -12.22 -6.18 -11.58
C MET A 34 -12.88 -6.02 -12.96
N ASP A 35 -12.11 -5.99 -14.06
CA ASP A 35 -12.65 -5.98 -15.41
C ASP A 35 -13.43 -7.28 -15.72
N GLU A 36 -12.93 -8.44 -15.25
CA GLU A 36 -13.64 -9.73 -15.40
C GLU A 36 -14.96 -9.75 -14.61
N ILE A 37 -14.99 -9.21 -13.38
CA ILE A 37 -16.20 -9.10 -12.57
C ILE A 37 -17.25 -8.22 -13.27
N GLU A 38 -16.85 -7.09 -13.85
CA GLU A 38 -17.77 -6.21 -14.59
C GLU A 38 -18.27 -6.86 -15.89
N ALA A 39 -17.40 -7.59 -16.59
CA ALA A 39 -17.80 -8.34 -17.78
C ALA A 39 -18.86 -9.44 -17.46
N ASN A 40 -18.89 -9.92 -16.21
CA ASN A 40 -19.92 -10.85 -15.71
C ASN A 40 -21.18 -10.13 -15.18
N GLY A 41 -21.33 -8.82 -15.43
CA GLY A 41 -22.54 -8.05 -15.14
C GLY A 41 -22.64 -7.56 -13.67
N ARG A 42 -21.55 -7.56 -12.91
CA ARG A 42 -21.51 -7.03 -11.55
C ARG A 42 -20.82 -5.67 -11.52
N THR A 43 -21.30 -4.76 -10.69
CA THR A 43 -20.65 -3.45 -10.52
C THR A 43 -19.61 -3.54 -9.41
N VAL A 44 -18.34 -3.22 -9.72
CA VAL A 44 -17.24 -3.19 -8.77
C VAL A 44 -16.58 -1.82 -8.75
N ARG A 45 -16.37 -1.26 -7.55
CA ARG A 45 -15.76 0.05 -7.35
C ARG A 45 -14.53 -0.05 -6.47
N LEU A 46 -13.45 0.57 -6.91
CA LEU A 46 -12.27 0.82 -6.06
C LEU A 46 -12.57 2.09 -5.25
N VAL A 47 -12.90 1.93 -3.97
CA VAL A 47 -13.33 3.05 -3.12
C VAL A 47 -12.19 3.71 -2.39
N ALA A 48 -11.11 2.98 -2.12
CA ALA A 48 -9.90 3.51 -1.49
C ALA A 48 -8.65 2.81 -2.00
N VAL A 49 -7.57 3.57 -2.19
CA VAL A 49 -6.21 3.03 -2.25
C VAL A 49 -5.35 3.88 -1.32
N THR A 50 -4.86 3.25 -0.26
CA THR A 50 -4.00 3.91 0.73
C THR A 50 -2.61 3.32 0.68
N GLY A 51 -1.60 4.10 0.93
CA GLY A 51 -0.24 3.59 0.87
C GLY A 51 0.77 4.41 1.65
N VAL A 52 1.95 3.81 1.79
CA VAL A 52 3.11 4.39 2.45
C VAL A 52 4.32 4.23 1.54
N SER A 53 5.19 5.25 1.47
CA SER A 53 6.45 5.17 0.70
C SER A 53 6.19 4.71 -0.75
N ILE A 54 6.85 3.67 -1.22
CA ILE A 54 6.62 3.12 -2.57
C ILE A 54 5.17 2.66 -2.78
N GLY A 55 4.50 2.16 -1.74
CA GLY A 55 3.08 1.80 -1.80
C GLY A 55 2.19 3.01 -2.07
N ALA A 56 2.51 4.20 -1.51
CA ALA A 56 1.80 5.44 -1.83
C ALA A 56 2.03 5.88 -3.28
N ILE A 57 3.22 5.62 -3.83
CA ILE A 57 3.54 5.93 -5.23
C ILE A 57 2.76 5.00 -6.17
N ASN A 58 2.71 3.69 -5.86
CA ASN A 58 1.85 2.74 -6.58
C ASN A 58 0.37 3.17 -6.52
N ALA A 59 -0.13 3.52 -5.32
CA ALA A 59 -1.49 4.01 -5.12
C ALA A 59 -1.80 5.25 -5.95
N ALA A 60 -0.85 6.22 -6.00
CA ALA A 60 -1.03 7.44 -6.76
C ALA A 60 -1.13 7.19 -8.28
N CYS A 61 -0.35 6.25 -8.83
CA CYS A 61 -0.48 5.85 -10.23
C CYS A 61 -1.86 5.26 -10.55
N VAL A 62 -2.44 4.51 -9.59
CA VAL A 62 -3.77 3.90 -9.77
C VAL A 62 -4.87 4.94 -9.65
N VAL A 63 -4.86 5.76 -8.60
CA VAL A 63 -5.92 6.75 -8.33
C VAL A 63 -5.86 7.93 -9.29
N GLY A 64 -4.66 8.30 -9.77
CA GLY A 64 -4.45 9.33 -10.78
C GLY A 64 -4.63 8.86 -12.23
N ALA A 65 -5.24 7.70 -12.45
CA ALA A 65 -5.50 7.17 -13.79
C ALA A 65 -6.93 7.47 -14.25
N LYS A 66 -7.12 7.52 -15.58
CA LYS A 66 -8.44 7.74 -16.21
C LYS A 66 -9.34 6.51 -16.10
N ASP A 67 -8.73 5.34 -16.19
CA ASP A 67 -9.36 4.02 -16.15
C ASP A 67 -8.34 2.96 -15.72
N ARG A 68 -8.79 1.71 -15.54
CA ARG A 68 -7.93 0.60 -15.10
C ARG A 68 -6.80 0.28 -16.09
N ALA A 69 -7.06 0.42 -17.40
CA ALA A 69 -6.04 0.21 -18.41
C ALA A 69 -4.95 1.29 -18.35
N ASP A 70 -5.33 2.54 -18.08
CA ASP A 70 -4.39 3.64 -17.83
C ASP A 70 -3.59 3.43 -16.54
N ALA A 71 -4.23 2.97 -15.47
CA ALA A 71 -3.56 2.65 -14.21
C ALA A 71 -2.46 1.59 -14.41
N ARG A 72 -2.76 0.52 -15.13
CA ARG A 72 -1.80 -0.53 -15.49
C ARG A 72 -0.62 0.02 -16.32
N ARG A 73 -0.90 0.89 -17.30
CA ARG A 73 0.14 1.54 -18.11
C ARG A 73 1.03 2.46 -17.26
N ARG A 74 0.46 3.26 -16.37
CA ARG A 74 1.20 4.19 -15.48
C ARG A 74 2.11 3.43 -14.52
N LEU A 75 1.62 2.36 -13.89
CA LEU A 75 2.44 1.49 -13.04
C LEU A 75 3.61 0.88 -13.82
N LYS A 76 3.34 0.34 -15.01
CA LYS A 76 4.40 -0.20 -15.89
C LYS A 76 5.42 0.85 -16.27
N SER A 77 5.00 2.05 -16.63
CA SER A 77 5.87 3.15 -17.01
C SER A 77 6.73 3.61 -15.84
N LEU A 78 6.14 3.80 -14.65
CA LEU A 78 6.84 4.13 -13.42
C LEU A 78 7.94 3.10 -13.11
N TRP A 79 7.59 1.82 -13.03
CA TRP A 79 8.56 0.78 -12.68
C TRP A 79 9.62 0.56 -13.74
N SER A 80 9.33 0.89 -15.01
CA SER A 80 10.36 0.96 -16.07
C SER A 80 11.34 2.12 -15.83
N ALA A 81 10.86 3.28 -15.42
CA ALA A 81 11.70 4.43 -15.09
C ALA A 81 12.58 4.21 -13.85
N LEU A 82 12.08 3.44 -12.88
CA LEU A 82 12.82 3.07 -11.66
C LEU A 82 13.76 1.87 -11.86
N SER A 83 13.76 1.22 -13.03
CA SER A 83 14.55 0.04 -13.28
C SER A 83 16.00 0.38 -13.64
N LEU A 84 16.93 -0.33 -13.01
CA LEU A 84 18.35 -0.29 -13.37
C LEU A 84 18.65 -1.35 -14.44
N GLU A 85 19.04 -0.90 -15.62
CA GLU A 85 19.65 -1.78 -16.62
C GLU A 85 21.13 -1.94 -16.29
N ALA A 86 21.53 -3.13 -15.85
CA ALA A 86 22.93 -3.43 -15.58
C ALA A 86 23.72 -3.43 -16.90
N SER A 87 24.41 -2.32 -17.18
CA SER A 87 25.40 -2.22 -18.25
C SER A 87 26.56 -3.19 -17.97
N TYR A 88 26.80 -4.13 -18.80
CA TYR A 88 27.95 -4.99 -19.16
C TYR A 88 29.10 -5.33 -18.17
N TYR A 89 29.14 -4.83 -16.94
CA TYR A 89 30.18 -5.14 -15.95
C TYR A 89 29.74 -6.24 -14.99
N TRP A 90 29.81 -7.48 -15.42
CA TRP A 90 29.16 -8.66 -14.82
C TRP A 90 29.97 -9.38 -13.74
N TRP A 91 31.19 -8.98 -13.43
CA TRP A 91 32.09 -9.84 -12.63
C TRP A 91 32.41 -9.40 -11.21
N THR A 92 31.96 -8.26 -10.73
CA THR A 92 32.48 -7.78 -9.43
C THR A 92 31.45 -7.27 -8.41
N ILE A 93 30.22 -6.97 -8.80
CA ILE A 93 29.23 -6.38 -7.87
C ILE A 93 27.89 -7.08 -8.08
N ALA A 94 27.23 -7.53 -7.00
CA ALA A 94 25.87 -8.06 -7.09
C ALA A 94 24.94 -6.99 -7.67
N LYS A 95 24.00 -7.40 -8.54
CA LYS A 95 23.09 -6.45 -9.23
C LYS A 95 22.33 -5.52 -8.25
N SER A 96 22.03 -6.01 -7.05
CA SER A 96 21.45 -5.25 -5.95
C SER A 96 22.33 -4.12 -5.42
N ASP A 97 23.65 -4.23 -5.57
CA ASP A 97 24.59 -3.26 -5.01
C ASP A 97 24.76 -2.03 -5.91
N PHE A 98 24.31 -2.11 -7.17
CA PHE A 98 24.29 -0.93 -8.06
C PHE A 98 23.39 0.18 -7.53
N ALA A 99 22.33 -0.15 -6.79
CA ALA A 99 21.48 0.83 -6.15
C ALA A 99 22.21 1.72 -5.11
N LEU A 100 23.39 1.32 -4.63
CA LEU A 100 24.27 2.18 -3.81
C LEU A 100 24.80 3.40 -4.58
N PHE A 101 24.88 3.30 -5.89
CA PHE A 101 25.33 4.40 -6.77
C PHE A 101 24.17 5.25 -7.29
N GLY A 102 22.95 5.02 -6.81
CA GLY A 102 21.73 5.70 -7.21
C GLY A 102 20.83 4.84 -8.09
N VAL A 103 19.58 5.24 -8.15
CA VAL A 103 18.56 4.69 -9.04
C VAL A 103 18.05 5.82 -9.91
N HIS A 104 18.29 5.73 -11.21
CA HIS A 104 17.84 6.75 -12.15
C HIS A 104 16.33 6.99 -12.00
N GLY A 105 15.92 8.25 -11.93
CA GLY A 105 14.52 8.61 -11.69
C GLY A 105 14.03 8.46 -10.24
N PHE A 106 14.89 7.97 -9.31
CA PHE A 106 14.52 7.86 -7.90
C PHE A 106 15.44 8.68 -6.99
N TYR A 107 16.72 8.31 -6.92
CA TYR A 107 17.70 8.99 -6.07
C TYR A 107 19.11 8.91 -6.64
N GLU A 108 19.95 9.88 -6.27
CA GLU A 108 21.38 9.89 -6.60
C GLU A 108 22.23 10.11 -5.34
N PRO A 109 23.50 9.67 -5.34
CA PRO A 109 24.43 9.95 -4.25
C PRO A 109 24.66 11.45 -4.11
N ARG A 110 24.78 11.92 -2.88
CA ARG A 110 25.16 13.31 -2.60
C ARG A 110 26.54 13.61 -3.17
N ARG A 111 26.71 14.84 -3.66
CA ARG A 111 27.97 15.31 -4.28
C ARG A 111 28.82 16.19 -3.38
N ASP A 112 28.24 16.67 -2.25
CA ASP A 112 28.90 17.57 -1.29
C ASP A 112 29.73 16.81 -0.25
N VAL A 113 30.65 15.96 -0.71
CA VAL A 113 31.50 15.09 0.14
C VAL A 113 32.34 15.85 1.14
N TRP A 114 32.64 17.13 0.86
CA TRP A 114 33.36 18.02 1.79
C TRP A 114 32.56 18.37 3.04
N ASN A 115 31.22 18.20 3.04
CA ASN A 115 30.32 18.46 4.15
C ASN A 115 29.85 17.17 4.83
N PHE A 116 30.57 16.07 4.71
CA PHE A 116 30.16 14.74 5.18
C PHE A 116 29.72 14.73 6.66
N LEU A 117 30.42 15.48 7.53
CA LEU A 117 30.06 15.56 8.95
C LEU A 117 28.72 16.28 9.23
N GLY A 118 28.24 17.06 8.28
CA GLY A 118 26.92 17.73 8.35
C GLY A 118 25.80 16.96 7.68
N TRP A 119 26.06 15.77 7.11
CA TRP A 119 25.06 14.99 6.43
C TRP A 119 24.04 14.38 7.39
N THR A 120 22.77 14.53 7.05
CA THR A 120 21.64 13.84 7.69
C THR A 120 21.09 12.70 6.85
N ASN A 121 21.59 12.57 5.60
CA ASN A 121 21.13 11.57 4.61
C ASN A 121 22.25 11.28 3.61
N PHE A 122 22.20 10.11 2.98
CA PHE A 122 23.21 9.67 2.00
C PHE A 122 22.88 10.03 0.55
N TYR A 123 21.61 10.16 0.21
CA TYR A 123 21.13 10.34 -1.15
C TYR A 123 20.29 11.60 -1.29
N ASP A 124 20.26 12.14 -2.52
CA ASP A 124 19.32 13.16 -2.95
C ASP A 124 18.16 12.49 -3.69
N THR A 125 16.93 12.88 -3.37
CA THR A 125 15.70 12.34 -3.94
C THR A 125 15.03 13.32 -4.93
N HIS A 126 15.72 14.38 -5.34
CA HIS A 126 15.19 15.32 -6.34
C HIS A 126 14.74 14.63 -7.65
N PRO A 127 15.46 13.63 -8.19
CA PRO A 127 15.01 12.91 -9.38
C PRO A 127 13.61 12.30 -9.27
N MET A 128 13.21 11.87 -8.07
CA MET A 128 11.87 11.31 -7.85
C MET A 128 10.76 12.31 -8.08
N LEU A 129 10.97 13.60 -7.78
CA LEU A 129 9.94 14.61 -8.03
C LEU A 129 9.58 14.72 -9.51
N GLU A 130 10.55 14.63 -10.39
CA GLU A 130 10.33 14.68 -11.85
C GLU A 130 9.63 13.39 -12.31
N THR A 131 10.08 12.24 -11.82
CA THR A 131 9.43 10.94 -12.09
C THR A 131 7.96 10.95 -11.64
N LEU A 132 7.67 11.48 -10.46
CA LEU A 132 6.29 11.58 -9.97
C LEU A 132 5.43 12.49 -10.85
N LYS A 133 5.94 13.63 -11.30
CA LYS A 133 5.22 14.53 -12.21
C LYS A 133 4.94 13.91 -13.58
N GLU A 134 5.84 13.05 -14.06
CA GLU A 134 5.70 12.37 -15.35
C GLU A 134 4.68 11.23 -15.30
N HIS A 135 4.68 10.44 -14.22
CA HIS A 135 3.93 9.19 -14.15
C HIS A 135 2.60 9.30 -13.39
N VAL A 136 2.41 10.31 -12.54
CA VAL A 136 1.17 10.54 -11.78
C VAL A 136 0.45 11.78 -12.28
N ASP A 137 -0.81 11.64 -12.61
CA ASP A 137 -1.68 12.78 -12.91
C ASP A 137 -2.33 13.29 -11.62
N PHE A 138 -1.73 14.31 -11.03
CA PHE A 138 -2.18 14.88 -9.77
C PHE A 138 -3.54 15.60 -9.87
N GLU A 139 -3.93 16.09 -11.05
CA GLU A 139 -5.25 16.68 -11.22
C GLU A 139 -6.34 15.60 -11.21
N LEU A 140 -6.13 14.48 -11.92
CA LEU A 140 -7.02 13.33 -11.87
C LEU A 140 -7.06 12.71 -10.47
N LEU A 141 -5.91 12.55 -9.80
CA LEU A 141 -5.83 12.03 -8.43
C LEU A 141 -6.67 12.87 -7.46
N ASN A 142 -6.55 14.19 -7.52
CA ASN A 142 -7.29 15.10 -6.65
C ASN A 142 -8.78 15.20 -6.99
N ALA A 143 -9.17 14.87 -8.22
CA ALA A 143 -10.56 14.83 -8.69
C ALA A 143 -11.20 13.44 -8.57
N SER A 144 -10.40 12.40 -8.32
CA SER A 144 -10.88 11.01 -8.27
C SER A 144 -11.92 10.78 -7.20
N ALA A 145 -12.93 9.97 -7.50
CA ALA A 145 -13.90 9.48 -6.52
C ALA A 145 -13.31 8.42 -5.57
N THR A 146 -12.20 7.79 -5.96
CA THR A 146 -11.45 6.85 -5.11
C THR A 146 -10.67 7.63 -4.06
N ALA A 147 -10.86 7.28 -2.80
CA ALA A 147 -10.10 7.88 -1.71
C ALA A 147 -8.62 7.49 -1.82
N PHE A 148 -7.77 8.49 -1.81
CA PHE A 148 -6.32 8.35 -1.75
C PHE A 148 -5.80 8.89 -0.42
N VAL A 149 -4.98 8.09 0.26
CA VAL A 149 -4.33 8.53 1.50
C VAL A 149 -2.86 8.13 1.46
N VAL A 150 -2.00 9.10 1.74
CA VAL A 150 -0.57 8.91 1.94
C VAL A 150 -0.16 9.44 3.30
N THR A 151 0.72 8.71 4.00
CA THR A 151 1.16 9.04 5.35
C THR A 151 2.63 9.45 5.38
N ALA A 152 2.95 10.41 6.24
CA ALA A 152 4.31 10.80 6.57
C ALA A 152 4.43 11.14 8.06
N VAL A 153 5.64 11.17 8.59
CA VAL A 153 5.91 11.50 9.99
C VAL A 153 6.47 12.91 10.06
N ASN A 154 5.81 13.82 10.79
CA ASN A 154 6.40 15.12 11.09
C ASN A 154 7.65 14.93 11.97
N ARG A 155 8.81 15.34 11.44
CA ARG A 155 10.12 15.09 12.06
C ARG A 155 10.26 15.72 13.43
N SER A 156 9.65 16.88 13.66
CA SER A 156 9.79 17.64 14.88
C SER A 156 8.86 17.15 15.99
N SER A 157 7.60 16.82 15.66
CA SER A 157 6.63 16.35 16.66
C SER A 157 6.58 14.84 16.82
N GLY A 158 7.10 14.07 15.86
CA GLY A 158 6.96 12.62 15.79
C GLY A 158 5.53 12.14 15.48
N GLN A 159 4.62 13.03 15.09
CA GLN A 159 3.24 12.68 14.79
C GLN A 159 3.11 12.14 13.37
N LEU A 160 2.27 11.10 13.22
CA LEU A 160 1.87 10.59 11.92
C LEU A 160 0.86 11.57 11.29
N VAL A 161 1.20 12.11 10.13
CA VAL A 161 0.36 13.01 9.34
C VAL A 161 -0.18 12.27 8.13
N ARG A 162 -1.43 12.54 7.79
CA ARG A 162 -2.15 11.94 6.66
C ARG A 162 -2.50 13.01 5.65
N PHE A 163 -2.09 12.81 4.41
CA PHE A 163 -2.49 13.66 3.29
C PHE A 163 -3.54 12.92 2.46
N ARG A 164 -4.68 13.57 2.17
CA ARG A 164 -5.86 12.95 1.56
C ARG A 164 -6.43 13.80 0.44
N ASN A 165 -6.90 13.15 -0.63
CA ASN A 165 -7.68 13.84 -1.66
C ASN A 165 -9.14 14.11 -1.20
N HIS A 166 -9.69 13.30 -0.27
CA HIS A 166 -10.97 13.50 0.38
C HIS A 166 -10.75 13.80 1.87
N PRO A 167 -10.90 15.06 2.29
CA PRO A 167 -10.69 15.44 3.69
C PRO A 167 -11.75 14.82 4.60
N TYR A 168 -11.35 14.55 5.83
CA TYR A 168 -12.27 14.14 6.89
C TYR A 168 -13.00 15.35 7.47
N LYS A 169 -14.34 15.22 7.60
CA LYS A 169 -15.23 16.14 8.32
C LYS A 169 -14.84 17.63 8.21
N GLU A 170 -14.07 18.13 9.17
CA GLU A 170 -13.67 19.55 9.30
C GLU A 170 -12.26 19.84 8.78
N GLU A 171 -11.54 18.84 8.22
CA GLU A 171 -10.21 19.06 7.64
C GLU A 171 -10.32 19.97 6.41
N ALA A 172 -9.43 20.95 6.32
CA ALA A 172 -9.32 21.78 5.13
C ALA A 172 -8.88 20.93 3.94
N LYS A 173 -9.58 21.04 2.80
CA LYS A 173 -9.18 20.35 1.56
C LYS A 173 -7.84 20.88 1.09
N LYS A 174 -6.81 20.04 1.14
CA LYS A 174 -5.49 20.30 0.57
C LYS A 174 -5.32 19.45 -0.67
N LYS A 175 -4.74 20.02 -1.72
CA LYS A 175 -4.39 19.21 -2.91
C LYS A 175 -3.21 18.31 -2.58
N ILE A 176 -3.26 17.07 -3.04
CA ILE A 176 -2.10 16.19 -3.05
C ILE A 176 -1.15 16.67 -4.14
N GLU A 177 0.12 16.76 -3.79
CA GLU A 177 1.22 17.20 -4.64
C GLU A 177 2.37 16.18 -4.60
N PRO A 178 3.32 16.22 -5.55
CA PRO A 178 4.47 15.32 -5.56
C PRO A 178 5.27 15.32 -4.26
N SER A 179 5.36 16.46 -3.57
CA SER A 179 6.03 16.59 -2.27
C SER A 179 5.44 15.72 -1.18
N HIS A 180 4.12 15.46 -1.17
CA HIS A 180 3.48 14.59 -0.20
C HIS A 180 3.89 13.12 -0.39
N LEU A 181 4.03 12.67 -1.65
CA LEU A 181 4.52 11.33 -1.97
C LEU A 181 6.01 11.19 -1.62
N LEU A 182 6.80 12.22 -1.93
CA LEU A 182 8.22 12.26 -1.57
C LEU A 182 8.42 12.20 -0.06
N ALA A 183 7.63 12.96 0.71
CA ALA A 183 7.65 12.95 2.18
C ALA A 183 7.39 11.56 2.74
N SER A 184 6.42 10.85 2.16
CA SER A 184 6.11 9.46 2.54
C SER A 184 7.25 8.47 2.24
N GLY A 185 8.13 8.78 1.29
CA GLY A 185 9.30 7.97 0.95
C GLY A 185 10.61 8.45 1.56
N SER A 186 10.60 9.48 2.40
CA SER A 186 11.80 10.10 2.99
C SER A 186 12.34 9.31 4.19
N LEU A 187 12.85 8.09 3.93
CA LEU A 187 13.33 7.17 4.98
C LEU A 187 14.77 7.51 5.43
N PRO A 188 14.97 7.99 6.67
CA PRO A 188 16.30 8.25 7.20
C PRO A 188 17.07 6.93 7.51
N PRO A 189 18.40 6.92 7.50
CA PRO A 189 19.30 7.99 7.06
C PRO A 189 19.56 7.96 5.55
N GLY A 190 18.85 7.13 4.77
CA GLY A 190 19.02 7.02 3.34
C GLY A 190 18.67 8.32 2.63
N PHE A 191 17.47 8.80 2.86
CA PHE A 191 16.88 9.94 2.17
C PHE A 191 16.70 11.18 3.05
N PRO A 192 16.74 12.39 2.46
CA PRO A 192 16.51 13.63 3.18
C PRO A 192 15.06 13.72 3.68
N ALA A 193 14.83 14.52 4.72
CA ALA A 193 13.49 14.95 5.04
C ALA A 193 12.92 15.80 3.91
N THR A 194 11.64 15.69 3.64
CA THR A 194 10.92 16.53 2.68
C THR A 194 10.21 17.66 3.42
N THR A 195 10.47 18.91 3.03
CA THR A 195 9.81 20.10 3.59
C THR A 195 8.48 20.35 2.88
N ILE A 196 7.39 20.50 3.63
CA ILE A 196 6.07 20.89 3.15
C ILE A 196 5.55 22.02 4.03
N GLY A 197 5.46 23.23 3.47
CA GLY A 197 5.19 24.43 4.26
C GLY A 197 6.36 24.70 5.21
N ASP A 198 6.07 24.83 6.50
CA ASP A 198 7.05 25.08 7.56
C ASP A 198 7.52 23.80 8.26
N ASP A 199 7.02 22.63 7.88
CA ASP A 199 7.29 21.35 8.51
C ASP A 199 8.17 20.45 7.65
N ASP A 200 9.04 19.67 8.32
CA ASP A 200 9.84 18.61 7.72
C ASP A 200 9.25 17.23 8.00
N PHE A 201 9.23 16.38 6.99
CA PHE A 201 8.62 15.05 7.07
C PHE A 201 9.60 13.93 6.73
N TRP A 202 9.44 12.83 7.43
CA TRP A 202 10.05 11.54 7.15
C TRP A 202 9.00 10.52 6.72
N ASP A 203 9.47 9.36 6.23
CA ASP A 203 8.66 8.24 5.78
C ASP A 203 7.62 7.80 6.83
N GLY A 204 6.38 7.66 6.37
CA GLY A 204 5.26 7.24 7.21
C GLY A 204 5.43 5.85 7.82
N GLY A 205 6.16 4.97 7.14
CA GLY A 205 6.44 3.59 7.56
C GLY A 205 7.23 3.48 8.87
N ILE A 206 7.89 4.55 9.30
CA ILE A 206 8.56 4.61 10.60
C ILE A 206 7.56 4.37 11.74
N ILE A 207 6.32 4.86 11.61
CA ILE A 207 5.27 4.74 12.63
C ILE A 207 4.18 3.77 12.20
N ASP A 208 3.67 3.89 10.96
CA ASP A 208 2.58 3.09 10.45
C ASP A 208 2.81 2.74 8.98
N ASN A 209 3.20 1.49 8.73
CA ASN A 209 3.43 0.98 7.38
C ASN A 209 2.20 0.36 6.74
N THR A 210 1.04 0.40 7.42
CA THR A 210 -0.20 -0.22 6.95
C THR A 210 -1.39 0.64 7.36
N PRO A 211 -1.69 1.75 6.65
CA PRO A 211 -2.75 2.71 7.02
C PRO A 211 -4.15 2.13 6.81
N LEU A 212 -4.49 1.07 7.57
CA LEU A 212 -5.71 0.28 7.46
C LEU A 212 -6.96 1.10 7.77
N GLY A 213 -6.91 1.91 8.84
CA GLY A 213 -8.04 2.72 9.28
C GLY A 213 -8.53 3.70 8.22
N ASP A 214 -7.60 4.28 7.47
CA ASP A 214 -7.92 5.25 6.42
C ASP A 214 -8.66 4.60 5.24
N ALA A 215 -8.31 3.36 4.88
CA ALA A 215 -9.02 2.60 3.84
C ALA A 215 -10.43 2.20 4.29
N ILE A 216 -10.60 1.78 5.56
CA ILE A 216 -11.89 1.39 6.12
C ILE A 216 -12.88 2.55 6.08
N HIS A 217 -12.43 3.77 6.36
CA HIS A 217 -13.29 4.94 6.40
C HIS A 217 -13.86 5.36 5.03
N ALA A 218 -13.29 4.90 3.94
CA ALA A 218 -13.75 5.21 2.59
C ALA A 218 -14.96 4.36 2.15
N PHE A 219 -15.25 3.27 2.85
CA PHE A 219 -16.41 2.44 2.51
C PHE A 219 -17.74 3.16 2.78
N SER A 220 -18.70 2.95 1.90
CA SER A 220 -20.05 3.47 2.09
C SER A 220 -20.71 2.83 3.31
N GLY A 221 -21.64 3.58 3.92
CA GLY A 221 -22.49 3.04 4.99
C GLY A 221 -23.68 2.22 4.48
N SER A 222 -23.76 1.94 3.16
CA SER A 222 -24.90 1.22 2.56
C SER A 222 -24.89 -0.27 2.93
N ASP A 223 -26.03 -0.81 3.34
CA ASP A 223 -26.19 -2.24 3.61
C ASP A 223 -26.25 -3.08 2.32
N ASP A 224 -26.38 -2.44 1.15
CA ASP A 224 -26.50 -3.07 -0.17
C ASP A 224 -25.14 -3.23 -0.90
N ALA A 225 -24.03 -2.97 -0.24
CA ALA A 225 -22.69 -3.15 -0.80
C ALA A 225 -21.94 -4.30 -0.11
N ASP A 226 -21.34 -5.19 -0.89
CA ASP A 226 -20.30 -6.10 -0.43
C ASP A 226 -18.98 -5.32 -0.32
N ARG A 227 -18.31 -5.43 0.80
CA ARG A 227 -17.08 -4.69 1.09
C ARG A 227 -15.92 -5.64 1.25
N ILE A 228 -14.86 -5.37 0.52
CA ILE A 228 -13.64 -6.19 0.51
C ILE A 228 -12.46 -5.25 0.75
N LEU A 229 -11.72 -5.48 1.82
CA LEU A 229 -10.50 -4.76 2.12
C LEU A 229 -9.29 -5.67 1.90
N ILE A 230 -8.45 -5.31 0.94
CA ILE A 230 -7.27 -6.07 0.55
C ILE A 230 -6.05 -5.37 1.10
N VAL A 231 -5.25 -6.09 1.89
CA VAL A 231 -3.95 -5.63 2.36
C VAL A 231 -2.87 -6.40 1.61
N MET A 232 -2.04 -5.70 0.87
CA MET A 232 -0.90 -6.28 0.17
C MET A 232 0.32 -6.21 1.09
N ASN A 233 0.70 -7.36 1.65
CA ASN A 233 1.79 -7.47 2.60
C ASN A 233 3.09 -7.83 1.90
N LEU A 234 4.12 -7.01 2.11
CA LEU A 234 5.46 -7.16 1.50
C LEU A 234 6.45 -7.91 2.39
N PHE A 235 6.12 -8.10 3.68
CA PHE A 235 7.08 -8.56 4.67
C PHE A 235 6.80 -9.98 5.11
N ARG A 236 7.82 -10.83 5.04
CA ARG A 236 7.74 -12.22 5.47
C ARG A 236 7.50 -12.33 6.97
N LYS A 237 6.50 -13.11 7.35
CA LYS A 237 6.23 -13.44 8.77
C LYS A 237 7.31 -14.33 9.34
N GLU A 238 7.72 -15.34 8.56
CA GLU A 238 8.71 -16.33 8.96
C GLU A 238 9.91 -16.32 8.00
N ARG A 239 11.10 -16.43 8.55
CA ARG A 239 12.36 -16.52 7.82
C ARG A 239 13.36 -17.33 8.63
N ALA A 240 14.27 -18.04 7.94
CA ALA A 240 15.42 -18.65 8.57
C ALA A 240 16.28 -17.61 9.30
N PRO A 241 16.96 -17.98 10.40
CA PRO A 241 17.84 -17.07 11.11
C PRO A 241 18.89 -16.44 10.20
N PRO A 242 19.16 -15.13 10.34
CA PRO A 242 20.14 -14.44 9.48
C PRO A 242 21.54 -14.98 9.72
N LYS A 243 22.33 -15.11 8.64
CA LYS A 243 23.68 -15.68 8.64
C LYS A 243 24.78 -14.61 8.61
N ASN A 244 24.44 -13.35 8.32
CA ASN A 244 25.36 -12.24 8.22
C ASN A 244 24.67 -10.91 8.61
N MET A 245 25.47 -9.84 8.72
CA MET A 245 24.97 -8.51 9.14
C MET A 245 23.94 -7.92 8.17
N ILE A 246 24.05 -8.19 6.87
CA ILE A 246 23.11 -7.69 5.87
C ILE A 246 21.75 -8.36 6.07
N GLU A 247 21.72 -9.69 6.17
CA GLU A 247 20.51 -10.46 6.44
C GLU A 247 19.89 -10.09 7.80
N ALA A 248 20.72 -9.80 8.81
CA ALA A 248 20.24 -9.36 10.12
C ALA A 248 19.55 -7.99 10.04
N ASN A 249 20.10 -7.05 9.28
CA ASN A 249 19.51 -5.73 9.07
C ASN A 249 18.22 -5.81 8.23
N ASP A 250 18.20 -6.65 7.20
CA ASP A 250 17.00 -6.92 6.40
C ASP A 250 15.90 -7.52 7.29
N ARG A 251 16.24 -8.51 8.12
CA ARG A 251 15.27 -9.11 9.06
C ARG A 251 14.74 -8.10 10.09
N LEU A 252 15.61 -7.24 10.61
CA LEU A 252 15.19 -6.16 11.52
C LEU A 252 14.19 -5.23 10.84
N SER A 253 14.40 -4.89 9.58
CA SER A 253 13.51 -4.08 8.78
C SER A 253 12.16 -4.79 8.53
N GLU A 254 12.18 -6.08 8.15
CA GLU A 254 10.97 -6.90 8.00
C GLU A 254 10.14 -6.92 9.30
N LEU A 255 10.78 -7.08 10.44
CA LEU A 255 10.09 -7.12 11.74
C LEU A 255 9.51 -5.75 12.13
N ARG A 256 10.20 -4.66 11.79
CA ARG A 256 9.71 -3.30 12.08
C ARG A 256 8.49 -2.94 11.24
N TYR A 257 8.53 -3.23 9.95
CA TYR A 257 7.51 -2.80 9.00
C TYR A 257 6.37 -3.80 8.82
N GLY A 258 6.60 -5.10 9.09
CA GLY A 258 5.60 -6.15 8.92
C GLY A 258 4.73 -6.43 10.14
N ASN A 259 5.19 -6.12 11.36
CA ASN A 259 4.45 -6.49 12.58
C ASN A 259 3.20 -5.64 12.86
N ARG A 260 3.12 -4.42 12.32
CA ARG A 260 2.00 -3.50 12.57
C ARG A 260 0.67 -4.08 12.11
N LEU A 261 0.62 -4.68 10.93
CA LEU A 261 -0.60 -5.28 10.38
C LEU A 261 -1.24 -6.29 11.33
N ARG A 262 -0.44 -7.12 12.01
CA ARG A 262 -0.94 -8.10 12.96
C ARG A 262 -1.65 -7.44 14.15
N GLN A 263 -1.04 -6.36 14.69
CA GLN A 263 -1.61 -5.61 15.80
C GLN A 263 -2.89 -4.88 15.38
N ASP A 264 -2.89 -4.28 14.20
CA ASP A 264 -4.04 -3.55 13.69
C ASP A 264 -5.21 -4.48 13.40
N ARG A 265 -4.98 -5.69 12.87
CA ARG A 265 -6.01 -6.72 12.73
C ARG A 265 -6.59 -7.15 14.08
N GLN A 266 -5.74 -7.35 15.08
CA GLN A 266 -6.19 -7.73 16.42
C GLN A 266 -7.02 -6.61 17.06
N ASN A 267 -6.58 -5.37 16.95
CA ASN A 267 -7.34 -4.21 17.42
C ASN A 267 -8.69 -4.09 16.71
N ALA A 268 -8.69 -4.27 15.38
CA ALA A 268 -9.90 -4.26 14.57
C ALA A 268 -10.90 -5.36 15.00
N HIS A 269 -10.40 -6.55 15.29
CA HIS A 269 -11.22 -7.67 15.79
C HIS A 269 -11.86 -7.31 17.15
N THR A 270 -11.06 -6.78 18.08
CA THR A 270 -11.55 -6.35 19.40
C THR A 270 -12.60 -5.25 19.26
N VAL A 271 -12.42 -4.28 18.35
CA VAL A 271 -13.42 -3.25 18.08
C VAL A 271 -14.73 -3.85 17.57
N ASN A 272 -14.65 -4.83 16.65
CA ASN A 272 -15.85 -5.51 16.15
C ASN A 272 -16.60 -6.29 17.23
N GLU A 273 -15.88 -7.01 18.11
CA GLU A 273 -16.48 -7.70 19.26
C GLU A 273 -17.19 -6.73 20.21
N LEU A 274 -16.55 -5.57 20.47
CA LEU A 274 -17.18 -4.52 21.30
C LEU A 274 -18.42 -3.94 20.63
N LEU A 275 -18.38 -3.68 19.32
CA LEU A 275 -19.54 -3.17 18.58
C LEU A 275 -20.69 -4.19 18.55
N GLN A 276 -20.39 -5.47 18.40
CA GLN A 276 -21.39 -6.51 18.47
C GLN A 276 -22.03 -6.57 19.86
N THR A 277 -21.23 -6.51 20.93
CA THR A 277 -21.72 -6.46 22.31
C THR A 277 -22.61 -5.24 22.54
N ILE A 278 -22.24 -4.06 22.05
CA ILE A 278 -23.04 -2.84 22.14
C ILE A 278 -24.39 -3.01 21.43
N GLU A 279 -24.43 -3.64 20.27
CA GLU A 279 -25.70 -3.91 19.56
C GLU A 279 -26.60 -4.88 20.30
N GLU A 280 -26.01 -5.97 20.85
CA GLU A 280 -26.75 -6.93 21.66
C GLU A 280 -27.34 -6.26 22.90
N LEU A 281 -26.56 -5.38 23.57
CA LEU A 281 -27.06 -4.61 24.72
C LEU A 281 -28.12 -3.58 24.31
N ALA A 282 -27.95 -2.92 23.16
CA ALA A 282 -28.91 -1.94 22.65
C ALA A 282 -30.28 -2.57 22.35
N ALA A 283 -30.32 -3.85 22.01
CA ALA A 283 -31.57 -4.58 21.81
C ALA A 283 -32.42 -4.73 23.08
N PHE A 284 -31.82 -4.60 24.27
CA PHE A 284 -32.54 -4.60 25.58
C PHE A 284 -33.01 -3.22 26.04
N VAL A 285 -32.61 -2.13 25.36
CA VAL A 285 -33.00 -0.77 25.70
C VAL A 285 -34.35 -0.46 25.04
N PRO A 286 -35.41 -0.07 25.81
CA PRO A 286 -36.67 0.34 25.22
C PRO A 286 -36.45 1.50 24.23
N GLN A 287 -37.11 1.44 23.07
CA GLN A 287 -36.97 2.45 22.02
C GLN A 287 -37.29 3.87 22.50
N ASP A 288 -38.25 4.01 23.41
CA ASP A 288 -38.65 5.30 24.00
C ASP A 288 -37.58 5.90 24.94
N SER A 289 -36.58 5.12 25.31
CA SER A 289 -35.48 5.53 26.21
C SER A 289 -34.19 5.89 25.48
N MET A 290 -34.15 5.67 24.17
CA MET A 290 -32.99 6.00 23.33
C MET A 290 -33.18 7.42 22.76
N ASP A 291 -32.39 8.38 23.23
CA ASP A 291 -32.35 9.68 22.56
C ASP A 291 -31.68 9.59 21.19
N GLN A 292 -31.99 10.54 20.30
CA GLN A 292 -31.44 10.58 18.93
C GLN A 292 -29.91 10.60 18.91
N HIS A 293 -29.27 11.10 19.94
CA HIS A 293 -27.81 11.19 20.05
C HIS A 293 -27.19 9.83 20.36
N LEU A 294 -27.82 9.05 21.24
CA LEU A 294 -27.38 7.69 21.58
C LEU A 294 -27.65 6.75 20.40
N GLU A 295 -28.81 6.87 19.76
CA GLU A 295 -29.17 6.12 18.56
C GLU A 295 -28.19 6.36 17.42
N ALA A 296 -27.83 7.60 17.13
CA ALA A 296 -26.83 7.96 16.11
C ALA A 296 -25.42 7.42 16.43
N ARG A 297 -25.04 7.34 17.71
CA ARG A 297 -23.76 6.76 18.13
C ARG A 297 -23.75 5.24 17.99
N VAL A 298 -24.79 4.55 18.43
CA VAL A 298 -24.92 3.08 18.34
C VAL A 298 -25.00 2.64 16.88
N PHE A 299 -25.85 3.27 16.07
CA PHE A 299 -25.99 2.94 14.64
C PHE A 299 -24.83 3.51 13.78
N GLY A 300 -24.22 4.61 14.19
CA GLY A 300 -22.99 5.11 13.59
C GLY A 300 -21.82 4.14 13.76
N ALA A 301 -21.77 3.44 14.91
CA ALA A 301 -20.78 2.39 15.16
C ALA A 301 -20.95 1.15 14.24
N ARG A 302 -22.16 0.86 13.76
CA ARG A 302 -22.43 -0.22 12.79
C ARG A 302 -21.60 -0.09 11.51
N ARG A 303 -21.25 1.13 11.09
CA ARG A 303 -20.45 1.38 9.88
C ARG A 303 -19.06 0.78 9.93
N PHE A 304 -18.53 0.46 11.12
CA PHE A 304 -17.21 -0.14 11.30
C PHE A 304 -17.20 -1.67 11.27
N LYS A 305 -18.36 -2.34 11.19
CA LYS A 305 -18.48 -3.82 11.07
C LYS A 305 -17.89 -4.42 9.77
N VAL A 306 -17.39 -3.59 8.89
CA VAL A 306 -16.79 -3.98 7.61
C VAL A 306 -15.51 -4.82 7.77
N LEU A 307 -15.01 -4.97 8.98
CA LEU A 307 -13.68 -5.54 9.25
C LEU A 307 -13.61 -7.08 9.14
N ASP A 308 -14.73 -7.79 8.98
CA ASP A 308 -14.74 -9.24 8.77
C ASP A 308 -14.18 -9.65 7.39
N ALA A 309 -14.00 -8.68 6.48
CA ALA A 309 -13.55 -8.90 5.11
C ALA A 309 -12.10 -8.48 4.84
N ILE A 310 -11.25 -8.34 5.87
CA ILE A 310 -9.83 -8.02 5.64
C ILE A 310 -9.11 -9.23 5.08
N THR A 311 -8.77 -9.16 3.81
CA THR A 311 -7.95 -10.16 3.12
C THR A 311 -6.51 -9.70 3.08
N ASP A 312 -5.64 -10.45 3.77
CA ASP A 312 -4.19 -10.25 3.78
C ASP A 312 -3.57 -11.13 2.70
N ILE A 313 -2.94 -10.50 1.71
CA ILE A 313 -2.17 -11.18 0.66
C ILE A 313 -0.69 -11.01 0.96
N ASP A 314 -0.06 -12.06 1.47
CA ASP A 314 1.37 -12.08 1.71
C ASP A 314 2.12 -12.36 0.40
N LEU A 315 2.56 -11.27 -0.25
CA LEU A 315 3.21 -11.32 -1.57
C LEU A 315 4.63 -11.91 -1.52
N ALA A 316 5.18 -12.09 -0.33
CA ALA A 316 6.52 -12.64 -0.11
C ALA A 316 6.49 -14.04 0.56
N ASP A 317 5.31 -14.66 0.74
CA ASP A 317 5.18 -15.97 1.36
C ASP A 317 5.73 -17.09 0.46
N PRO A 318 6.73 -17.88 0.93
CA PRO A 318 7.32 -18.96 0.15
C PRO A 318 6.33 -20.06 -0.23
N VAL A 319 5.28 -20.29 0.57
CA VAL A 319 4.24 -21.29 0.28
C VAL A 319 3.38 -20.82 -0.89
N LEU A 320 2.91 -19.57 -0.83
CA LEU A 320 2.13 -18.96 -1.91
C LEU A 320 2.92 -18.84 -3.21
N MET A 321 4.22 -18.54 -3.12
CA MET A 321 5.11 -18.56 -4.28
C MET A 321 5.15 -19.95 -4.93
N LYS A 322 5.30 -21.01 -4.12
CA LYS A 322 5.32 -22.37 -4.64
C LYS A 322 3.96 -22.77 -5.25
N GLU A 323 2.86 -22.41 -4.62
CA GLU A 323 1.51 -22.61 -5.17
C GLU A 323 1.30 -21.88 -6.49
N ALA A 324 1.88 -20.66 -6.61
CA ALA A 324 1.90 -19.89 -7.86
C ALA A 324 2.90 -20.40 -8.91
N GLY A 325 3.57 -21.53 -8.67
CA GLY A 325 4.55 -22.11 -9.59
C GLY A 325 5.90 -21.37 -9.63
N LEU A 326 6.22 -20.63 -8.57
CA LEU A 326 7.44 -19.83 -8.45
C LEU A 326 8.48 -20.53 -7.56
N SER A 327 9.76 -20.25 -7.81
CA SER A 327 10.86 -20.77 -6.96
C SER A 327 11.16 -19.80 -5.82
N PRO A 328 11.05 -20.21 -4.55
CA PRO A 328 11.40 -19.36 -3.41
C PRO A 328 12.87 -18.92 -3.38
N ARG A 329 13.77 -19.67 -4.03
CA ARG A 329 15.23 -19.39 -4.05
C ARG A 329 15.60 -18.14 -4.85
N SER A 330 14.73 -17.63 -5.71
CA SER A 330 15.03 -16.45 -6.55
C SER A 330 15.05 -15.14 -5.76
N GLU A 331 14.70 -15.15 -4.48
CA GLU A 331 14.44 -13.96 -3.66
C GLU A 331 15.49 -13.67 -2.58
N GLU A 332 16.50 -14.52 -2.43
CA GLU A 332 17.49 -14.39 -1.37
C GLU A 332 18.46 -13.20 -1.56
N SER A 333 18.46 -12.56 -2.72
CA SER A 333 19.36 -11.45 -3.01
C SER A 333 18.63 -10.16 -3.35
N GLY A 334 18.82 -9.16 -2.52
CA GLY A 334 18.55 -7.77 -2.88
C GLY A 334 17.46 -7.03 -2.08
N GLY A 335 16.48 -7.68 -1.48
CA GLY A 335 15.50 -7.06 -0.57
C GLY A 335 14.96 -5.71 -1.07
N PHE A 336 14.94 -4.71 -0.18
CA PHE A 336 14.46 -3.35 -0.42
C PHE A 336 15.22 -2.54 -1.47
N ARG A 337 16.43 -2.96 -1.85
CA ARG A 337 17.38 -2.19 -2.66
C ARG A 337 17.55 -2.70 -4.08
N ASP A 338 17.03 -3.86 -4.42
CA ASP A 338 17.21 -4.43 -5.75
C ASP A 338 16.22 -3.84 -6.77
N PHE A 339 16.57 -2.68 -7.32
CA PHE A 339 15.89 -2.06 -8.46
C PHE A 339 16.39 -2.55 -9.81
N SER A 340 17.12 -3.68 -9.89
CA SER A 340 17.50 -4.25 -11.17
C SER A 340 16.25 -4.62 -11.98
N LYS A 341 16.30 -4.42 -13.30
CA LYS A 341 15.19 -4.76 -14.21
C LYS A 341 14.69 -6.18 -14.00
N THR A 342 15.61 -7.15 -13.91
CA THR A 342 15.28 -8.55 -13.66
C THR A 342 14.68 -8.78 -12.25
N GLY A 343 15.07 -8.02 -11.25
CA GLY A 343 14.50 -8.05 -9.90
C GLY A 343 13.06 -7.54 -9.89
N ILE A 344 12.82 -6.41 -10.55
CA ILE A 344 11.49 -5.81 -10.70
C ILE A 344 10.56 -6.75 -11.47
N GLU A 345 10.99 -7.26 -12.64
CA GLU A 345 10.18 -8.16 -13.48
C GLU A 345 9.80 -9.45 -12.72
N ARG A 346 10.73 -10.05 -11.98
CA ARG A 346 10.44 -11.24 -11.15
C ARG A 346 9.44 -10.95 -10.04
N ARG A 347 9.58 -9.82 -9.34
CA ARG A 347 8.65 -9.44 -8.28
C ARG A 347 7.28 -9.10 -8.83
N HIS A 348 7.22 -8.41 -9.97
CA HIS A 348 5.96 -8.18 -10.67
C HIS A 348 5.26 -9.51 -11.01
N ASP A 349 5.96 -10.45 -11.66
CA ASP A 349 5.40 -11.76 -12.02
C ASP A 349 4.94 -12.54 -10.78
N ALA A 350 5.72 -12.52 -9.71
CA ALA A 350 5.36 -13.16 -8.45
C ALA A 350 4.13 -12.50 -7.81
N GLY A 351 4.12 -11.19 -7.69
CA GLY A 351 2.98 -10.44 -7.14
C GLY A 351 1.70 -10.66 -7.94
N TYR A 352 1.81 -10.63 -9.27
CA TYR A 352 0.69 -10.90 -10.16
C TYR A 352 0.10 -12.31 -9.95
N ARG A 353 0.93 -13.36 -9.98
CA ARG A 353 0.45 -14.74 -9.85
C ARG A 353 -0.12 -15.05 -8.47
N ILE A 354 0.54 -14.58 -7.39
CA ILE A 354 0.03 -14.76 -6.02
C ILE A 354 -1.30 -14.04 -5.85
N ALA A 355 -1.41 -12.81 -6.33
CA ALA A 355 -2.65 -12.04 -6.25
C ALA A 355 -3.75 -12.67 -7.10
N GLN A 356 -3.46 -13.12 -8.32
CA GLN A 356 -4.41 -13.86 -9.16
C GLN A 356 -4.98 -15.08 -8.41
N LEU A 357 -4.10 -15.88 -7.80
CA LEU A 357 -4.52 -17.06 -7.05
C LEU A 357 -5.46 -16.69 -5.89
N LYS A 358 -5.01 -15.77 -5.03
CA LYS A 358 -5.74 -15.42 -3.80
C LYS A 358 -7.00 -14.61 -4.06
N LEU A 359 -6.96 -13.67 -4.99
CA LEU A 359 -8.14 -12.87 -5.34
C LEU A 359 -9.18 -13.67 -6.09
N GLN A 360 -8.80 -14.61 -6.94
CA GLN A 360 -9.75 -15.52 -7.57
C GLN A 360 -10.46 -16.41 -6.53
N GLU A 361 -9.73 -16.94 -5.56
CA GLU A 361 -10.33 -17.69 -4.45
C GLU A 361 -11.34 -16.82 -3.68
N LEU A 362 -10.90 -15.61 -3.30
CA LEU A 362 -11.72 -14.64 -2.57
C LEU A 362 -12.99 -14.27 -3.35
N PHE A 363 -12.85 -13.89 -4.60
CA PHE A 363 -13.97 -13.44 -5.43
C PHE A 363 -14.94 -14.57 -5.78
N LYS A 364 -14.46 -15.82 -5.92
CA LYS A 364 -15.33 -17.00 -6.03
C LYS A 364 -16.10 -17.28 -4.74
N ALA A 365 -15.44 -17.18 -3.58
CA ALA A 365 -16.09 -17.35 -2.27
C ALA A 365 -17.22 -16.34 -2.05
N HIS A 366 -17.07 -15.11 -2.59
CA HIS A 366 -18.11 -14.07 -2.59
C HIS A 366 -19.10 -14.17 -3.78
N GLY A 367 -19.01 -15.18 -4.62
CA GLY A 367 -19.89 -15.36 -5.78
C GLY A 367 -19.72 -14.28 -6.87
N LEU A 368 -18.56 -13.64 -6.93
CA LEU A 368 -18.24 -12.56 -7.88
C LEU A 368 -17.65 -13.09 -9.19
N LEU A 369 -17.01 -14.23 -9.13
CA LEU A 369 -16.50 -14.95 -10.28
C LEU A 369 -17.13 -16.35 -10.35
N PRO A 370 -17.35 -16.88 -11.57
CA PRO A 370 -17.87 -18.25 -11.72
C PRO A 370 -16.88 -19.27 -11.15
N ALA A 371 -17.43 -20.34 -10.54
CA ALA A 371 -16.62 -21.53 -10.23
C ALA A 371 -16.16 -22.11 -11.57
N ARG A 372 -14.85 -22.14 -11.82
CA ARG A 372 -14.33 -22.90 -12.96
C ARG A 372 -14.55 -24.38 -12.69
N HIS A 373 -15.29 -25.03 -13.60
CA HIS A 373 -15.45 -26.48 -13.64
C HIS A 373 -14.15 -27.16 -14.04
#